data_05f2393dd30a06450673873d6713dd83
#
_entry.id   05f2393dd30a06450673873d6713dd83
#
_cell.length_a   1.000
_cell.length_b   1.000
_cell.length_c   1.000
_cell.angle_alpha   90.00
_cell.angle_beta   90.00
_cell.angle_gamma   90.00
#
_symmetry.space_group_name_H-M   'P 1'
#
loop_
_entity.id
_entity.type
_entity.pdbx_description
1 polymer ?
#
loop_
_entity_poly.entity_id
_entity_poly.type
_entity_poly.pdbx_seq_one_letter_code
_entity_poly.pdbx_strand_id
1 'polypeptide(L)'
;MNINLFDFYLPEELIAQRPTDKRDESRLLAVNLSNNTYEDKHFFDIINYLHPGDVLVRNNTKVIPARLLGVKEKTGAHCELLLLKQLDGDNWECLTRPAKSLKVGARVDFGDGKLIAECIKEEDEGLRIFKFIYDGIFLEVLDQLGKMPLPPYIKEQLCGNDRYQTVYAKYEGSAAAPTAGFHFTNELFEKIKEKGIEVIDITLHIGLGTFRPVKVEDTKDHVMHSEVYEITENAANRLNKAKQEKRRIIAIGTTSVRTLEANYSKYGSFKAVKEGTNIFIQPGYNFLAVDAIITNFHLPKSTLIMLVSAFVSALK
;
A
#
# COMPACT_ATOMS: atom_id res chain seq x y z
N MET A 1 5.71 -5.08 -23.00
CA MET A 1 4.61 -4.14 -23.35
C MET A 1 5.11 -2.72 -23.14
N ASN A 2 4.87 -1.82 -24.10
CA ASN A 2 5.37 -0.44 -23.99
C ASN A 2 4.60 0.32 -22.88
N ILE A 3 5.34 0.95 -21.96
CA ILE A 3 4.77 1.70 -20.83
C ILE A 3 3.91 2.90 -21.27
N ASN A 4 4.19 3.47 -22.45
CA ASN A 4 3.41 4.59 -22.96
C ASN A 4 1.96 4.24 -23.29
N LEU A 5 1.61 2.95 -23.37
CA LEU A 5 0.21 2.50 -23.45
C LEU A 5 -0.61 2.83 -22.21
N PHE A 6 0.08 3.11 -21.09
CA PHE A 6 -0.53 3.47 -19.79
C PHE A 6 -0.35 4.95 -19.48
N ASP A 7 0.04 5.75 -20.47
CA ASP A 7 0.17 7.19 -20.35
C ASP A 7 -1.15 7.89 -20.67
N PHE A 8 -1.47 8.90 -19.89
CA PHE A 8 -2.59 9.78 -20.14
C PHE A 8 -2.34 11.14 -19.46
N TYR A 9 -2.95 12.17 -20.00
CA TYR A 9 -2.87 13.51 -19.42
C TYR A 9 -3.68 13.56 -18.12
N LEU A 10 -3.01 13.87 -17.01
CA LEU A 10 -3.59 14.09 -15.70
C LEU A 10 -3.21 15.47 -15.18
N PRO A 11 -4.10 16.47 -15.27
CA PRO A 11 -3.88 17.79 -14.68
C PRO A 11 -3.67 17.72 -13.17
N GLU A 12 -2.71 18.48 -12.63
CA GLU A 12 -2.41 18.46 -11.19
C GLU A 12 -3.62 18.86 -10.33
N GLU A 13 -4.47 19.77 -10.81
CA GLU A 13 -5.68 20.23 -10.14
C GLU A 13 -6.74 19.15 -9.93
N LEU A 14 -6.67 18.04 -10.68
CA LEU A 14 -7.55 16.89 -10.49
C LEU A 14 -7.06 15.95 -9.39
N ILE A 15 -5.86 16.17 -8.85
CA ILE A 15 -5.33 15.39 -7.72
C ILE A 15 -5.72 16.08 -6.42
N ALA A 16 -6.69 15.53 -5.71
CA ALA A 16 -7.14 16.06 -4.43
C ALA A 16 -5.98 16.14 -3.43
N GLN A 17 -5.76 17.32 -2.85
CA GLN A 17 -4.72 17.55 -1.84
C GLN A 17 -5.24 17.35 -0.42
N ARG A 18 -6.56 17.43 -0.22
CA ARG A 18 -7.22 17.26 1.07
C ARG A 18 -8.29 16.17 0.98
N PRO A 19 -8.45 15.37 2.04
CA PRO A 19 -9.56 14.43 2.10
C PRO A 19 -10.90 15.17 2.28
N THR A 20 -12.01 14.53 1.91
CA THR A 20 -13.36 14.96 2.28
C THR A 20 -13.53 14.96 3.80
N ASP A 21 -14.45 15.77 4.34
CA ASP A 21 -14.72 15.84 5.79
C ASP A 21 -15.13 14.48 6.33
N LYS A 22 -16.05 13.81 5.68
CA LYS A 22 -16.41 12.42 5.97
C LYS A 22 -15.80 11.48 4.93
N ARG A 23 -15.27 10.34 5.39
CA ARG A 23 -14.55 9.39 4.55
C ARG A 23 -15.39 8.83 3.42
N ASP A 24 -16.65 8.52 3.69
CA ASP A 24 -17.59 7.87 2.77
C ASP A 24 -18.36 8.85 1.85
N GLU A 25 -18.14 10.15 1.98
CA GLU A 25 -18.69 11.17 1.07
C GLU A 25 -17.83 11.39 -0.19
N SER A 26 -16.70 10.73 -0.34
CA SER A 26 -15.90 10.79 -1.57
C SER A 26 -16.67 10.22 -2.76
N ARG A 27 -16.33 10.70 -3.96
CA ARG A 27 -16.95 10.21 -5.20
C ARG A 27 -16.58 8.77 -5.46
N LEU A 28 -17.52 8.02 -6.02
CA LEU A 28 -17.36 6.63 -6.46
C LEU A 28 -17.73 6.52 -7.94
N LEU A 29 -16.82 6.01 -8.76
CA LEU A 29 -17.13 5.53 -10.10
C LEU A 29 -17.40 4.03 -10.03
N ALA A 30 -18.67 3.61 -10.12
CA ALA A 30 -19.05 2.22 -10.17
C ALA A 30 -19.03 1.73 -11.62
N VAL A 31 -18.20 0.73 -11.93
CA VAL A 31 -18.04 0.17 -13.28
C VAL A 31 -18.55 -1.25 -13.32
N ASN A 32 -19.47 -1.53 -14.22
CA ASN A 32 -19.95 -2.87 -14.51
C ASN A 32 -19.33 -3.35 -15.83
N LEU A 33 -18.38 -4.28 -15.72
CA LEU A 33 -17.64 -4.78 -16.89
C LEU A 33 -18.45 -5.74 -17.75
N SER A 34 -19.49 -6.38 -17.21
CA SER A 34 -20.33 -7.35 -17.97
C SER A 34 -21.18 -6.65 -19.04
N ASN A 35 -21.69 -5.46 -18.76
CA ASN A 35 -22.51 -4.68 -19.68
C ASN A 35 -21.86 -3.38 -20.17
N ASN A 36 -20.58 -3.16 -19.75
CA ASN A 36 -19.77 -2.00 -20.12
C ASN A 36 -20.43 -0.66 -19.75
N THR A 37 -21.04 -0.58 -18.56
CA THR A 37 -21.67 0.63 -18.03
C THR A 37 -20.91 1.15 -16.82
N TYR A 38 -21.07 2.43 -16.54
CA TYR A 38 -20.56 3.07 -15.34
C TYR A 38 -21.56 4.07 -14.76
N GLU A 39 -21.46 4.32 -13.46
CA GLU A 39 -22.29 5.26 -12.73
C GLU A 39 -21.44 6.11 -11.79
N ASP A 40 -21.73 7.40 -11.76
CA ASP A 40 -21.18 8.34 -10.76
C ASP A 40 -22.02 8.30 -9.48
N LYS A 41 -21.39 8.00 -8.35
CA LYS A 41 -22.01 7.85 -7.02
C LYS A 41 -21.12 8.46 -5.95
N HIS A 42 -21.56 8.35 -4.70
CA HIS A 42 -20.71 8.57 -3.53
C HIS A 42 -20.30 7.24 -2.89
N PHE A 43 -19.24 7.24 -2.12
CA PHE A 43 -18.69 5.98 -1.60
C PHE A 43 -19.65 5.27 -0.65
N PHE A 44 -20.49 5.97 0.11
CA PHE A 44 -21.52 5.35 0.94
C PHE A 44 -22.52 4.50 0.14
N ASP A 45 -22.65 4.74 -1.17
CA ASP A 45 -23.51 3.94 -2.06
C ASP A 45 -22.89 2.57 -2.40
N ILE A 46 -21.64 2.30 -2.03
CA ILE A 46 -20.96 1.02 -2.32
C ILE A 46 -21.78 -0.19 -1.86
N ILE A 47 -22.54 -0.02 -0.79
CA ILE A 47 -23.39 -1.08 -0.23
C ILE A 47 -24.43 -1.60 -1.25
N ASN A 48 -24.83 -0.78 -2.22
CA ASN A 48 -25.81 -1.14 -3.24
C ASN A 48 -25.22 -2.11 -4.29
N TYR A 49 -23.88 -2.18 -4.40
CA TYR A 49 -23.16 -3.05 -5.33
C TYR A 49 -22.67 -4.35 -4.68
N LEU A 50 -22.89 -4.50 -3.37
CA LEU A 50 -22.53 -5.67 -2.59
C LEU A 50 -23.76 -6.54 -2.38
N HIS A 51 -23.60 -7.87 -2.41
CA HIS A 51 -24.68 -8.84 -2.26
C HIS A 51 -24.45 -9.70 -1.01
N PRO A 52 -25.53 -10.18 -0.35
CA PRO A 52 -25.39 -11.16 0.73
C PRO A 52 -24.54 -12.36 0.27
N GLY A 53 -23.60 -12.76 1.10
CA GLY A 53 -22.64 -13.81 0.77
C GLY A 53 -21.33 -13.35 0.14
N ASP A 54 -21.20 -12.11 -0.32
CA ASP A 54 -19.93 -11.55 -0.77
C ASP A 54 -18.88 -11.59 0.34
N VAL A 55 -17.62 -11.63 -0.06
CA VAL A 55 -16.46 -11.56 0.83
C VAL A 55 -15.61 -10.33 0.49
N LEU A 56 -15.56 -9.38 1.40
CA LEU A 56 -14.67 -8.22 1.31
C LEU A 56 -13.32 -8.55 1.96
N VAL A 57 -12.23 -8.38 1.22
CA VAL A 57 -10.88 -8.59 1.75
C VAL A 57 -10.14 -7.26 1.83
N ARG A 58 -9.65 -6.93 3.04
CA ARG A 58 -8.99 -5.66 3.32
C ARG A 58 -7.62 -5.85 3.95
N ASN A 59 -6.70 -4.94 3.61
CA ASN A 59 -5.35 -4.92 4.15
C ASN A 59 -5.31 -4.11 5.45
N ASN A 60 -5.09 -4.75 6.59
CA ASN A 60 -5.09 -4.16 7.92
C ASN A 60 -3.73 -3.64 8.38
N THR A 61 -2.80 -3.43 7.44
CA THR A 61 -1.51 -2.82 7.77
C THR A 61 -1.68 -1.41 8.36
N LYS A 62 -0.81 -1.04 9.28
CA LYS A 62 -0.73 0.29 9.89
C LYS A 62 0.54 0.99 9.43
N VAL A 63 0.41 2.23 8.99
CA VAL A 63 1.55 3.06 8.59
C VAL A 63 2.28 3.51 9.85
N ILE A 64 3.61 3.40 9.82
CA ILE A 64 4.49 3.96 10.84
C ILE A 64 4.96 5.36 10.41
N PRO A 65 5.33 6.26 11.33
CA PRO A 65 5.90 7.56 11.00
C PRO A 65 7.32 7.41 10.46
N ALA A 66 7.43 6.80 9.28
CA ALA A 66 8.67 6.29 8.68
C ALA A 66 9.59 7.38 8.13
N ARG A 67 9.15 8.65 8.07
CA ARG A 67 9.93 9.76 7.53
C ARG A 67 10.65 10.50 8.65
N LEU A 68 11.99 10.34 8.71
CA LEU A 68 12.86 10.95 9.70
C LEU A 68 13.64 12.11 9.08
N LEU A 69 13.61 13.26 9.75
CA LEU A 69 14.40 14.43 9.39
C LEU A 69 15.47 14.65 10.47
N GLY A 70 16.73 14.61 10.10
CA GLY A 70 17.86 14.71 11.04
C GLY A 70 19.04 15.46 10.47
N VAL A 71 20.10 15.47 11.24
CA VAL A 71 21.36 16.13 10.88
C VAL A 71 22.52 15.15 10.91
N LYS A 72 23.42 15.26 9.95
CA LYS A 72 24.63 14.44 9.92
C LYS A 72 25.58 14.91 11.02
N GLU A 73 25.98 14.02 11.95
CA GLU A 73 26.78 14.36 13.13
C GLU A 73 28.03 15.16 12.82
N LYS A 74 28.82 14.79 11.78
CA LYS A 74 30.09 15.43 11.47
C LYS A 74 29.99 16.80 10.81
N THR A 75 28.88 17.10 10.12
CA THR A 75 28.79 18.27 9.26
C THR A 75 27.62 19.18 9.55
N GLY A 76 26.66 18.76 10.38
CA GLY A 76 25.40 19.47 10.62
C GLY A 76 24.47 19.51 9.39
N ALA A 77 24.80 18.81 8.30
CA ALA A 77 24.00 18.83 7.09
C ALA A 77 22.65 18.11 7.31
N HIS A 78 21.57 18.75 6.89
CA HIS A 78 20.23 18.15 6.97
C HIS A 78 20.11 16.93 6.08
N CYS A 79 19.49 15.88 6.62
CA CYS A 79 19.24 14.61 5.95
C CYS A 79 17.82 14.15 6.18
N GLU A 80 17.29 13.43 5.20
CA GLU A 80 16.02 12.73 5.29
C GLU A 80 16.28 11.23 5.13
N LEU A 81 15.80 10.43 6.08
CA LEU A 81 15.71 8.98 5.98
C LEU A 81 14.24 8.58 5.94
N LEU A 82 13.91 7.70 5.02
CA LEU A 82 12.60 7.14 4.89
C LEU A 82 12.70 5.63 5.03
N LEU A 83 12.19 5.11 6.14
CA LEU A 83 12.21 3.69 6.46
C LEU A 83 11.32 2.93 5.47
N LEU A 84 11.86 1.89 4.85
CA LEU A 84 11.15 1.07 3.87
C LEU A 84 10.84 -0.32 4.38
N LYS A 85 11.83 -0.97 4.96
CA LYS A 85 11.74 -2.36 5.39
C LYS A 85 12.69 -2.62 6.56
N GLN A 86 12.17 -3.20 7.62
CA GLN A 86 13.00 -3.78 8.68
C GLN A 86 13.65 -5.06 8.16
N LEU A 87 14.94 -5.22 8.41
CA LEU A 87 15.71 -6.39 8.02
C LEU A 87 15.89 -7.30 9.24
N ASP A 88 17.02 -7.21 9.92
CA ASP A 88 17.35 -7.99 11.08
C ASP A 88 17.68 -7.05 12.26
N GLY A 89 17.09 -7.32 13.43
CA GLY A 89 17.25 -6.46 14.61
C GLY A 89 16.86 -5.00 14.30
N ASP A 90 17.78 -4.09 14.59
CA ASP A 90 17.61 -2.64 14.38
C ASP A 90 18.11 -2.16 13.01
N ASN A 91 18.31 -3.06 12.07
CA ASN A 91 18.74 -2.75 10.73
C ASN A 91 17.53 -2.50 9.83
N TRP A 92 17.55 -1.37 9.14
CA TRP A 92 16.49 -0.97 8.23
C TRP A 92 17.03 -0.58 6.85
N GLU A 93 16.36 -1.03 5.81
CA GLU A 93 16.51 -0.45 4.48
C GLU A 93 15.78 0.88 4.44
N CYS A 94 16.49 1.92 4.03
CA CYS A 94 15.98 3.29 3.97
C CYS A 94 16.27 3.94 2.61
N LEU A 95 15.33 4.74 2.13
CA LEU A 95 15.60 5.69 1.07
C LEU A 95 16.15 6.98 1.70
N THR A 96 17.24 7.53 1.14
CA THR A 96 17.95 8.66 1.75
C THR A 96 18.03 9.88 0.84
N ARG A 97 17.98 11.06 1.45
CA ARG A 97 18.19 12.34 0.77
C ARG A 97 19.05 13.28 1.63
N PRO A 98 20.16 13.82 1.12
CA PRO A 98 20.84 13.44 -0.13
C PRO A 98 21.64 12.13 0.02
N ALA A 99 21.43 11.15 -0.89
CA ALA A 99 22.09 9.85 -0.81
C ALA A 99 23.62 9.92 -0.90
N LYS A 100 24.16 10.81 -1.74
CA LYS A 100 25.60 10.95 -2.00
C LYS A 100 26.43 11.29 -0.75
N SER A 101 25.83 11.93 0.26
CA SER A 101 26.52 12.33 1.49
C SER A 101 26.47 11.27 2.59
N LEU A 102 25.60 10.28 2.47
CA LEU A 102 25.38 9.22 3.47
C LEU A 102 26.05 7.92 3.03
N LYS A 103 27.38 7.91 3.12
CA LYS A 103 28.22 6.73 2.86
C LYS A 103 28.31 5.84 4.09
N VAL A 104 28.81 4.61 3.92
CA VAL A 104 29.11 3.70 5.03
C VAL A 104 29.89 4.41 6.12
N GLY A 105 29.47 4.23 7.39
CA GLY A 105 29.99 4.90 8.58
C GLY A 105 29.46 6.32 8.80
N ALA A 106 28.59 6.86 7.91
CA ALA A 106 27.90 8.11 8.18
C ALA A 106 26.84 7.93 9.27
N ARG A 107 26.82 8.84 10.24
CA ARG A 107 25.84 8.87 11.32
C ARG A 107 24.95 10.09 11.21
N VAL A 108 23.67 9.88 11.42
CA VAL A 108 22.63 10.92 11.38
C VAL A 108 21.93 10.91 12.74
N ASP A 109 21.82 12.09 13.34
CA ASP A 109 21.15 12.33 14.61
C ASP A 109 19.73 12.85 14.37
N PHE A 110 18.78 12.29 15.11
CA PHE A 110 17.38 12.68 15.14
C PHE A 110 16.99 12.97 16.60
N GLY A 111 16.56 14.20 16.85
CA GLY A 111 16.03 14.59 18.16
C GLY A 111 17.08 14.67 19.27
N ASP A 112 18.22 15.27 19.00
CA ASP A 112 19.29 15.54 19.96
C ASP A 112 19.80 14.28 20.69
N GLY A 113 20.15 13.25 19.92
CA GLY A 113 20.70 12.00 20.39
C GLY A 113 19.67 10.94 20.80
N LYS A 114 18.37 11.20 20.72
CA LYS A 114 17.32 10.21 21.02
C LYS A 114 17.31 9.03 20.05
N LEU A 115 17.66 9.27 18.80
CA LEU A 115 17.75 8.26 17.75
C LEU A 115 18.93 8.58 16.85
N ILE A 116 19.83 7.64 16.69
CA ILE A 116 20.97 7.75 15.79
C ILE A 116 20.87 6.66 14.74
N ALA A 117 21.08 6.99 13.48
CA ALA A 117 21.18 6.03 12.39
C ALA A 117 22.60 6.00 11.83
N GLU A 118 23.23 4.83 11.82
CA GLU A 118 24.54 4.59 11.23
C GLU A 118 24.40 3.83 9.90
N CYS A 119 24.91 4.39 8.83
CA CYS A 119 24.92 3.73 7.52
C CYS A 119 25.89 2.56 7.51
N ILE A 120 25.38 1.34 7.38
CA ILE A 120 26.20 0.10 7.39
C ILE A 120 26.38 -0.48 5.98
N LYS A 121 25.54 -0.12 5.01
CA LYS A 121 25.67 -0.55 3.61
C LYS A 121 25.10 0.47 2.65
N GLU A 122 25.76 0.65 1.52
CA GLU A 122 25.25 1.42 0.38
C GLU A 122 24.59 0.45 -0.61
N GLU A 123 23.44 0.85 -1.11
CA GLU A 123 22.70 0.15 -2.17
C GLU A 123 22.43 1.13 -3.32
N ASP A 124 21.96 0.61 -4.45
CA ASP A 124 21.65 1.42 -5.62
C ASP A 124 20.45 2.36 -5.41
N GLU A 125 20.28 3.31 -6.32
CA GLU A 125 19.14 4.24 -6.37
C GLU A 125 18.87 5.06 -5.09
N GLY A 126 19.88 5.28 -4.25
CA GLY A 126 19.73 6.05 -3.01
C GLY A 126 19.24 5.23 -1.83
N LEU A 127 19.14 3.93 -1.99
CA LEU A 127 18.89 3.01 -0.89
C LEU A 127 20.13 2.83 -0.03
N ARG A 128 19.93 2.69 1.27
CA ARG A 128 20.98 2.45 2.27
C ARG A 128 20.43 1.54 3.36
N ILE A 129 21.29 0.76 3.97
CA ILE A 129 20.97 0.04 5.20
C ILE A 129 21.54 0.81 6.36
N PHE A 130 20.68 1.16 7.30
CA PHE A 130 21.05 1.83 8.54
C PHE A 130 20.81 0.91 9.72
N LYS A 131 21.76 0.93 10.66
CA LYS A 131 21.57 0.43 12.00
C LYS A 131 21.09 1.58 12.87
N PHE A 132 19.96 1.39 13.54
CA PHE A 132 19.40 2.37 14.47
C PHE A 132 19.89 2.10 15.88
N ILE A 133 20.22 3.17 16.61
CA ILE A 133 20.72 3.18 17.98
C ILE A 133 19.82 4.12 18.77
N TYR A 134 19.18 3.60 19.79
CA TYR A 134 18.17 4.30 20.59
C TYR A 134 18.00 3.58 21.95
N ASP A 135 17.35 4.24 22.90
CA ASP A 135 16.93 3.64 24.18
C ASP A 135 15.41 3.39 24.16
N GLY A 136 14.97 2.25 24.69
CA GLY A 136 13.56 1.90 24.82
C GLY A 136 12.97 1.17 23.62
N ILE A 137 11.75 1.50 23.22
CA ILE A 137 10.99 0.85 22.16
C ILE A 137 11.07 1.69 20.88
N PHE A 138 11.57 1.10 19.79
CA PHE A 138 11.80 1.80 18.51
C PHE A 138 10.57 2.54 17.97
N LEU A 139 9.41 1.90 18.03
CA LEU A 139 8.16 2.50 17.54
C LEU A 139 7.74 3.72 18.37
N GLU A 140 7.95 3.73 19.67
CA GLU A 140 7.69 4.89 20.53
C GLU A 140 8.62 6.06 20.21
N VAL A 141 9.89 5.76 19.90
CA VAL A 141 10.87 6.76 19.45
C VAL A 141 10.47 7.32 18.09
N LEU A 142 10.02 6.45 17.17
CA LEU A 142 9.51 6.87 15.85
C LEU A 142 8.26 7.76 15.98
N ASP A 143 7.33 7.45 16.88
CA ASP A 143 6.13 8.26 17.09
C ASP A 143 6.45 9.68 17.57
N GLN A 144 7.56 9.86 18.30
CA GLN A 144 8.03 11.16 18.76
C GLN A 144 8.75 11.97 17.68
N LEU A 145 9.55 11.32 16.83
CA LEU A 145 10.51 11.97 15.92
C LEU A 145 10.10 11.89 14.45
N GLY A 146 9.37 10.86 14.09
CA GLY A 146 8.99 10.57 12.71
C GLY A 146 7.78 11.37 12.24
N LYS A 147 7.68 11.47 10.93
CA LYS A 147 6.52 12.06 10.24
C LYS A 147 5.87 11.01 9.35
N MET A 148 4.56 11.13 9.14
CA MET A 148 3.83 10.26 8.22
C MET A 148 4.36 10.45 6.79
N PRO A 149 4.74 9.36 6.10
CA PRO A 149 5.27 9.42 4.74
C PRO A 149 4.11 9.54 3.75
N LEU A 150 3.76 10.77 3.38
CA LEU A 150 2.73 11.02 2.37
C LEU A 150 3.25 10.70 0.96
N PRO A 151 2.36 10.26 0.06
CA PRO A 151 2.69 10.11 -1.35
C PRO A 151 3.24 11.42 -1.94
N PRO A 152 4.18 11.37 -2.91
CA PRO A 152 4.86 12.56 -3.43
C PRO A 152 3.93 13.56 -4.15
N TYR A 153 2.74 13.12 -4.57
CA TYR A 153 1.75 13.99 -5.20
C TYR A 153 0.88 14.77 -4.19
N ILE A 154 0.97 14.45 -2.88
CA ILE A 154 0.36 15.23 -1.81
C ILE A 154 1.39 16.27 -1.34
N LYS A 155 1.14 17.55 -1.63
CA LYS A 155 2.03 18.66 -1.32
C LYS A 155 1.65 19.36 -0.01
N GLU A 156 0.39 19.23 0.42
CA GLU A 156 -0.11 19.83 1.65
C GLU A 156 0.18 18.93 2.86
N GLN A 157 0.52 19.57 4.00
CA GLN A 157 0.65 18.83 5.26
C GLN A 157 -0.75 18.50 5.79
N LEU A 158 -0.96 17.24 6.13
CA LEU A 158 -2.21 16.83 6.78
C LEU A 158 -2.25 17.34 8.22
N CYS A 159 -3.38 17.93 8.62
CA CYS A 159 -3.68 18.22 10.01
C CYS A 159 -4.09 16.90 10.70
N GLY A 160 -3.12 16.28 11.43
CA GLY A 160 -3.31 15.02 12.16
C GLY A 160 -2.94 13.77 11.38
N ASN A 161 -2.27 12.83 12.07
CA ASN A 161 -1.79 11.57 11.51
C ASN A 161 -2.90 10.56 11.23
N ASP A 162 -4.04 10.67 11.93
CA ASP A 162 -5.13 9.69 11.89
C ASP A 162 -5.86 9.62 10.54
N ARG A 163 -5.80 10.72 9.75
CA ARG A 163 -6.44 10.74 8.43
C ARG A 163 -5.68 9.91 7.39
N TYR A 164 -4.39 9.66 7.59
CA TYR A 164 -3.57 8.82 6.71
C TYR A 164 -3.49 7.37 7.21
N GLN A 165 -4.56 6.88 7.85
CA GLN A 165 -4.75 5.49 8.28
C GLN A 165 -6.15 5.02 7.89
N THR A 166 -6.32 3.72 7.68
CA THR A 166 -7.66 3.12 7.61
C THR A 166 -8.24 2.98 9.02
N VAL A 167 -9.57 2.96 9.14
CA VAL A 167 -10.26 2.76 10.42
C VAL A 167 -10.03 1.34 11.01
N TYR A 168 -9.44 0.46 10.24
CA TYR A 168 -9.14 -0.93 10.63
C TYR A 168 -7.63 -1.23 10.62
N ALA A 169 -6.77 -0.21 10.59
CA ALA A 169 -5.33 -0.38 10.67
C ALA A 169 -4.94 -1.04 12.01
N LYS A 170 -4.13 -2.10 11.96
CA LYS A 170 -3.80 -2.92 13.12
C LYS A 170 -2.31 -3.22 13.26
N TYR A 171 -1.68 -3.77 12.23
CA TYR A 171 -0.30 -4.24 12.29
C TYR A 171 0.65 -3.21 11.71
N GLU A 172 1.52 -2.67 12.56
CA GLU A 172 2.55 -1.68 12.19
C GLU A 172 3.63 -2.28 11.29
N GLY A 173 4.22 -1.45 10.42
CA GLY A 173 5.32 -1.87 9.55
C GLY A 173 5.23 -1.35 8.11
N SER A 174 4.19 -0.61 7.78
CA SER A 174 4.01 -0.08 6.42
C SER A 174 4.56 1.34 6.27
N ALA A 175 5.25 1.60 5.17
CA ALA A 175 5.66 2.95 4.78
C ALA A 175 4.57 3.72 4.00
N ALA A 176 3.48 3.06 3.64
CA ALA A 176 2.35 3.68 2.95
C ALA A 176 1.03 3.03 3.35
N ALA A 177 -0.06 3.76 3.24
CA ALA A 177 -1.39 3.27 3.58
C ALA A 177 -2.09 2.59 2.39
N PRO A 178 -2.97 1.60 2.62
CA PRO A 178 -3.88 1.07 1.61
C PRO A 178 -5.03 2.05 1.37
N THR A 179 -4.77 3.08 0.56
CA THR A 179 -5.60 4.29 0.44
C THR A 179 -7.05 4.05 0.01
N ALA A 180 -7.35 2.96 -0.72
CA ALA A 180 -8.73 2.57 -1.03
C ALA A 180 -9.57 2.30 0.24
N GLY A 181 -8.92 1.91 1.33
CA GLY A 181 -9.56 1.70 2.63
C GLY A 181 -9.94 2.99 3.36
N PHE A 182 -9.43 4.16 2.92
CA PHE A 182 -9.71 5.44 3.57
C PHE A 182 -11.17 5.87 3.47
N HIS A 183 -11.86 5.41 2.44
CA HIS A 183 -13.25 5.74 2.18
C HIS A 183 -14.23 5.00 3.09
N PHE A 184 -13.80 3.93 3.76
CA PHE A 184 -14.62 3.17 4.67
C PHE A 184 -14.67 3.83 6.06
N THR A 185 -15.86 3.75 6.67
CA THR A 185 -16.10 4.10 8.08
C THR A 185 -16.48 2.83 8.86
N ASN A 186 -16.42 2.89 10.18
CA ASN A 186 -16.87 1.78 11.02
C ASN A 186 -18.37 1.52 10.83
N GLU A 187 -19.17 2.59 10.72
CA GLU A 187 -20.61 2.53 10.48
C GLU A 187 -20.96 1.84 9.16
N LEU A 188 -20.16 2.12 8.10
CA LEU A 188 -20.33 1.45 6.81
C LEU A 188 -19.99 -0.04 6.90
N PHE A 189 -18.94 -0.42 7.64
CA PHE A 189 -18.62 -1.83 7.86
C PHE A 189 -19.70 -2.56 8.67
N GLU A 190 -20.34 -1.93 9.64
CA GLU A 190 -21.45 -2.55 10.36
C GLU A 190 -22.64 -2.81 9.41
N LYS A 191 -23.04 -1.83 8.59
CA LYS A 191 -24.08 -2.02 7.56
C LYS A 191 -23.73 -3.14 6.56
N ILE A 192 -22.46 -3.24 6.17
CA ILE A 192 -21.96 -4.30 5.29
C ILE A 192 -22.14 -5.67 5.95
N LYS A 193 -21.78 -5.81 7.23
CA LYS A 193 -21.97 -7.07 7.98
C LYS A 193 -23.45 -7.41 8.18
N GLU A 194 -24.28 -6.42 8.54
CA GLU A 194 -25.74 -6.59 8.66
C GLU A 194 -26.38 -7.08 7.34
N LYS A 195 -25.84 -6.68 6.20
CA LYS A 195 -26.26 -7.16 4.88
C LYS A 195 -25.84 -8.61 4.60
N GLY A 196 -25.11 -9.28 5.51
CA GLY A 196 -24.65 -10.65 5.34
C GLY A 196 -23.37 -10.76 4.48
N ILE A 197 -22.55 -9.71 4.46
CA ILE A 197 -21.27 -9.69 3.74
C ILE A 197 -20.15 -9.95 4.74
N GLU A 198 -19.29 -10.90 4.40
CA GLU A 198 -18.17 -11.29 5.23
C GLU A 198 -16.97 -10.35 5.01
N VAL A 199 -16.30 -9.94 6.09
CA VAL A 199 -15.08 -9.14 6.01
C VAL A 199 -13.89 -9.93 6.52
N ILE A 200 -12.85 -10.06 5.71
CA ILE A 200 -11.62 -10.81 6.02
C ILE A 200 -10.43 -9.87 5.97
N ASP A 201 -9.61 -9.93 7.03
CA ASP A 201 -8.37 -9.17 7.10
C ASP A 201 -7.18 -9.99 6.60
N ILE A 202 -6.34 -9.35 5.82
CA ILE A 202 -5.00 -9.78 5.44
C ILE A 202 -4.02 -8.67 5.78
N THR A 203 -2.73 -8.96 5.80
CA THR A 203 -1.69 -7.95 6.02
C THR A 203 -0.74 -7.93 4.83
N LEU A 204 -0.44 -6.76 4.29
CA LEU A 204 0.68 -6.53 3.38
C LEU A 204 1.32 -5.19 3.77
N HIS A 205 2.59 -5.21 4.13
CA HIS A 205 3.34 -4.01 4.41
C HIS A 205 3.84 -3.38 3.11
N ILE A 206 3.33 -2.18 2.83
CA ILE A 206 3.56 -1.46 1.58
C ILE A 206 4.89 -0.71 1.69
N GLY A 207 5.81 -1.00 0.78
CA GLY A 207 7.02 -0.22 0.57
C GLY A 207 6.77 0.98 -0.34
N LEU A 208 7.67 1.97 -0.30
CA LEU A 208 7.54 3.16 -1.15
C LEU A 208 7.79 2.91 -2.64
N GLY A 209 8.27 1.74 -3.02
CA GLY A 209 8.40 1.36 -4.42
C GLY A 209 7.09 1.48 -5.20
N THR A 210 5.96 1.31 -4.51
CA THR A 210 4.61 1.43 -5.09
C THR A 210 4.29 2.83 -5.65
N PHE A 211 4.93 3.88 -5.13
CA PHE A 211 4.74 5.25 -5.61
C PHE A 211 5.82 5.73 -6.59
N ARG A 212 6.80 4.90 -6.90
CA ARG A 212 7.82 5.25 -7.89
C ARG A 212 7.25 5.06 -9.30
N PRO A 213 7.42 6.05 -10.20
CA PRO A 213 7.11 5.85 -11.60
C PRO A 213 7.98 4.73 -12.17
N VAL A 214 7.42 3.93 -13.06
CA VAL A 214 8.19 2.95 -13.82
C VAL A 214 9.13 3.72 -14.76
N LYS A 215 10.43 3.42 -14.71
CA LYS A 215 11.47 4.14 -15.46
C LYS A 215 11.88 3.45 -16.77
N VAL A 216 11.42 2.23 -16.98
CA VAL A 216 11.74 1.43 -18.17
C VAL A 216 10.74 1.68 -19.29
N GLU A 217 11.14 1.48 -20.54
CA GLU A 217 10.26 1.63 -21.70
C GLU A 217 9.39 0.39 -21.92
N ASP A 218 9.93 -0.81 -21.67
CA ASP A 218 9.18 -2.06 -21.75
C ASP A 218 8.92 -2.60 -20.34
N THR A 219 7.67 -2.99 -20.08
CA THR A 219 7.26 -3.56 -18.78
C THR A 219 8.00 -4.85 -18.43
N LYS A 220 8.57 -5.56 -19.40
CA LYS A 220 9.38 -6.77 -19.17
C LYS A 220 10.67 -6.50 -18.40
N ASP A 221 11.21 -5.27 -18.54
CA ASP A 221 12.44 -4.86 -17.88
C ASP A 221 12.20 -4.28 -16.50
N HIS A 222 10.92 -4.15 -16.09
CA HIS A 222 10.57 -3.64 -14.77
C HIS A 222 10.73 -4.70 -13.69
N VAL A 223 11.53 -4.38 -12.68
CA VAL A 223 11.72 -5.22 -11.50
C VAL A 223 10.81 -4.73 -10.38
N MET A 224 9.83 -5.55 -10.03
CA MET A 224 8.95 -5.26 -8.90
C MET A 224 9.67 -5.43 -7.57
N HIS A 225 9.50 -4.45 -6.68
CA HIS A 225 9.96 -4.56 -5.29
C HIS A 225 9.18 -5.66 -4.55
N SER A 226 9.92 -6.41 -3.71
CA SER A 226 9.30 -7.42 -2.85
C SER A 226 8.63 -6.74 -1.66
N GLU A 227 7.37 -7.09 -1.42
CA GLU A 227 6.60 -6.66 -0.24
C GLU A 227 6.19 -7.90 0.57
N VAL A 228 6.26 -7.79 1.90
CA VAL A 228 5.92 -8.89 2.80
C VAL A 228 4.41 -8.89 3.04
N TYR A 229 3.78 -10.02 2.80
CA TYR A 229 2.37 -10.24 3.14
C TYR A 229 2.19 -11.39 4.13
N GLU A 230 1.07 -11.37 4.82
CA GLU A 230 0.64 -12.41 5.74
C GLU A 230 -0.84 -12.73 5.56
N ILE A 231 -1.15 -14.00 5.39
CA ILE A 231 -2.51 -14.55 5.48
C ILE A 231 -2.54 -15.49 6.69
N THR A 232 -3.39 -15.21 7.67
CA THR A 232 -3.56 -16.06 8.85
C THR A 232 -4.32 -17.35 8.49
N GLU A 233 -4.20 -18.37 9.33
CA GLU A 233 -4.93 -19.64 9.14
C GLU A 233 -6.45 -19.43 9.08
N ASN A 234 -6.99 -18.58 9.96
CA ASN A 234 -8.41 -18.24 9.94
C ASN A 234 -8.82 -17.58 8.62
N ALA A 235 -8.02 -16.61 8.11
CA ALA A 235 -8.30 -15.95 6.85
C ALA A 235 -8.23 -16.93 5.66
N ALA A 236 -7.20 -17.79 5.61
CA ALA A 236 -7.04 -18.78 4.56
C ALA A 236 -8.22 -19.77 4.51
N ASN A 237 -8.64 -20.29 5.67
CA ASN A 237 -9.77 -21.22 5.76
C ASN A 237 -11.06 -20.57 5.28
N ARG A 238 -11.36 -19.33 5.68
CA ARG A 238 -12.55 -18.58 5.27
C ARG A 238 -12.53 -18.26 3.77
N LEU A 239 -11.39 -17.85 3.22
CA LEU A 239 -11.21 -17.58 1.79
C LEU A 239 -11.38 -18.86 0.95
N ASN A 240 -10.82 -19.99 1.39
CA ASN A 240 -11.00 -21.28 0.71
C ASN A 240 -12.47 -21.73 0.74
N LYS A 241 -13.15 -21.55 1.87
CA LYS A 241 -14.59 -21.82 1.97
C LYS A 241 -15.38 -20.96 0.99
N ALA A 242 -15.07 -19.67 0.89
CA ALA A 242 -15.70 -18.76 -0.06
C ALA A 242 -15.52 -19.23 -1.52
N LYS A 243 -14.32 -19.69 -1.90
CA LYS A 243 -14.08 -20.28 -3.24
C LYS A 243 -14.88 -21.55 -3.48
N GLN A 244 -14.95 -22.46 -2.50
CA GLN A 244 -15.75 -23.69 -2.61
C GLN A 244 -17.24 -23.40 -2.78
N GLU A 245 -17.76 -22.39 -2.08
CA GLU A 245 -19.14 -21.93 -2.14
C GLU A 245 -19.41 -21.01 -3.35
N LYS A 246 -18.40 -20.72 -4.19
CA LYS A 246 -18.47 -19.80 -5.34
C LYS A 246 -18.96 -18.41 -4.95
N ARG A 247 -18.61 -17.97 -3.77
CA ARG A 247 -18.89 -16.62 -3.28
C ARG A 247 -17.92 -15.64 -3.91
N ARG A 248 -18.41 -14.46 -4.24
CA ARG A 248 -17.61 -13.40 -4.85
C ARG A 248 -16.60 -12.82 -3.86
N ILE A 249 -15.32 -12.83 -4.22
CA ILE A 249 -14.23 -12.26 -3.44
C ILE A 249 -13.88 -10.86 -3.99
N ILE A 250 -14.08 -9.85 -3.17
CA ILE A 250 -13.91 -8.44 -3.52
C ILE A 250 -12.69 -7.89 -2.76
N ALA A 251 -11.66 -7.46 -3.48
CA ALA A 251 -10.46 -6.92 -2.88
C ALA A 251 -10.57 -5.40 -2.67
N ILE A 252 -10.32 -4.93 -1.45
CA ILE A 252 -10.19 -3.52 -1.13
C ILE A 252 -8.72 -3.11 -1.30
N GLY A 253 -8.44 -2.36 -2.37
CA GLY A 253 -7.12 -1.89 -2.75
C GLY A 253 -6.29 -2.89 -3.56
N THR A 254 -5.39 -2.36 -4.36
CA THR A 254 -4.45 -3.14 -5.18
C THR A 254 -3.52 -4.01 -4.35
N THR A 255 -3.26 -3.66 -3.09
CA THR A 255 -2.49 -4.46 -2.13
C THR A 255 -3.20 -5.75 -1.77
N SER A 256 -4.52 -5.71 -1.56
CA SER A 256 -5.32 -6.90 -1.31
C SER A 256 -5.36 -7.80 -2.55
N VAL A 257 -5.49 -7.22 -3.75
CA VAL A 257 -5.40 -7.97 -5.01
C VAL A 257 -4.06 -8.70 -5.10
N ARG A 258 -2.94 -7.99 -4.92
CA ARG A 258 -1.60 -8.57 -5.02
C ARG A 258 -1.37 -9.69 -4.02
N THR A 259 -1.84 -9.54 -2.78
CA THR A 259 -1.73 -10.59 -1.76
C THR A 259 -2.53 -11.83 -2.14
N LEU A 260 -3.80 -11.66 -2.52
CA LEU A 260 -4.67 -12.78 -2.84
C LEU A 260 -4.19 -13.52 -4.09
N GLU A 261 -3.85 -12.79 -5.15
CA GLU A 261 -3.35 -13.39 -6.39
C GLU A 261 -1.99 -14.06 -6.22
N ALA A 262 -1.05 -13.44 -5.48
CA ALA A 262 0.25 -14.05 -5.21
C ALA A 262 0.13 -15.36 -4.45
N ASN A 263 -0.71 -15.39 -3.42
CA ASN A 263 -0.90 -16.59 -2.61
C ASN A 263 -1.62 -17.69 -3.40
N TYR A 264 -2.75 -17.35 -4.03
CA TYR A 264 -3.56 -18.34 -4.73
C TYR A 264 -2.86 -18.91 -5.97
N SER A 265 -2.19 -18.08 -6.77
CA SER A 265 -1.45 -18.53 -7.95
C SER A 265 -0.28 -19.46 -7.60
N LYS A 266 0.36 -19.24 -6.44
CA LYS A 266 1.49 -20.05 -5.98
C LYS A 266 1.04 -21.41 -5.45
N TYR A 267 -0.07 -21.48 -4.73
CA TYR A 267 -0.47 -22.67 -3.98
C TYR A 267 -1.70 -23.41 -4.53
N GLY A 268 -2.43 -22.82 -5.48
CA GLY A 268 -3.71 -23.36 -6.00
C GLY A 268 -4.87 -23.29 -5.01
N SER A 269 -4.62 -22.77 -3.80
CA SER A 269 -5.60 -22.50 -2.75
C SER A 269 -5.00 -21.49 -1.78
N PHE A 270 -5.80 -20.83 -0.96
CA PHE A 270 -5.27 -19.92 0.04
C PHE A 270 -4.53 -20.68 1.13
N LYS A 271 -3.30 -20.25 1.44
CA LYS A 271 -2.43 -20.83 2.46
C LYS A 271 -2.08 -19.79 3.52
N ALA A 272 -2.07 -20.24 4.78
CA ALA A 272 -1.56 -19.46 5.89
C ALA A 272 -0.03 -19.36 5.80
N VAL A 273 0.46 -18.18 5.46
CA VAL A 273 1.89 -17.91 5.27
C VAL A 273 2.21 -16.45 5.57
N LYS A 274 3.47 -16.20 5.94
CA LYS A 274 4.09 -14.86 5.95
C LYS A 274 5.31 -14.91 5.05
N GLU A 275 5.23 -14.26 3.91
CA GLU A 275 6.30 -14.31 2.89
C GLU A 275 6.34 -13.07 2.00
N GLY A 276 7.40 -12.93 1.21
CA GLY A 276 7.54 -11.85 0.24
C GLY A 276 6.84 -12.15 -1.09
N THR A 277 6.30 -11.12 -1.73
CA THR A 277 5.82 -11.19 -3.11
C THR A 277 6.37 -10.05 -3.96
N ASN A 278 6.77 -10.36 -5.17
CA ASN A 278 7.12 -9.42 -6.22
C ASN A 278 6.18 -9.55 -7.42
N ILE A 279 4.97 -10.04 -7.20
CA ILE A 279 3.98 -10.23 -8.26
C ILE A 279 3.77 -8.93 -9.05
N PHE A 280 3.89 -9.02 -10.36
CA PHE A 280 3.62 -7.94 -11.29
C PHE A 280 2.41 -8.27 -12.15
N ILE A 281 1.30 -7.61 -11.88
CA ILE A 281 0.03 -7.82 -12.58
C ILE A 281 -0.09 -6.75 -13.67
N GLN A 282 -0.19 -7.19 -14.91
CA GLN A 282 -0.32 -6.34 -16.10
C GLN A 282 -1.27 -7.01 -17.11
N PRO A 283 -1.76 -6.33 -18.15
CA PRO A 283 -2.67 -6.91 -19.14
C PRO A 283 -2.17 -8.26 -19.68
N GLY A 284 -3.07 -9.22 -19.72
CA GLY A 284 -2.79 -10.63 -20.01
C GLY A 284 -2.65 -11.51 -18.76
N TYR A 285 -2.68 -10.93 -17.55
CA TYR A 285 -2.74 -11.69 -16.30
C TYR A 285 -4.10 -12.37 -16.15
N ASN A 286 -4.10 -13.64 -15.77
CA ASN A 286 -5.32 -14.39 -15.47
C ASN A 286 -5.61 -14.35 -13.96
N PHE A 287 -6.65 -13.62 -13.57
CA PHE A 287 -7.08 -13.54 -12.17
C PHE A 287 -7.70 -14.84 -11.71
N LEU A 288 -7.19 -15.38 -10.60
CA LEU A 288 -7.62 -16.66 -10.03
C LEU A 288 -8.37 -16.49 -8.70
N ALA A 289 -8.04 -15.44 -7.96
CA ALA A 289 -8.50 -15.24 -6.60
C ALA A 289 -9.60 -14.19 -6.48
N VAL A 290 -9.55 -13.11 -7.27
CA VAL A 290 -10.33 -11.89 -7.08
C VAL A 290 -11.40 -11.73 -8.16
N ASP A 291 -12.65 -11.49 -7.75
CA ASP A 291 -13.80 -11.33 -8.63
C ASP A 291 -14.21 -9.87 -8.84
N ALA A 292 -13.87 -8.96 -7.89
CA ALA A 292 -14.11 -7.53 -8.00
C ALA A 292 -13.07 -6.73 -7.21
N ILE A 293 -12.86 -5.46 -7.59
CA ILE A 293 -11.86 -4.58 -6.96
C ILE A 293 -12.51 -3.26 -6.58
N ILE A 294 -12.25 -2.80 -5.36
CA ILE A 294 -12.52 -1.44 -4.91
C ILE A 294 -11.15 -0.75 -4.79
N THR A 295 -10.90 0.27 -5.61
CA THR A 295 -9.59 0.93 -5.65
C THR A 295 -9.71 2.40 -5.99
N ASN A 296 -8.66 3.18 -5.70
CA ASN A 296 -8.57 4.57 -6.12
C ASN A 296 -8.13 4.69 -7.59
N PHE A 297 -8.23 5.89 -8.15
CA PHE A 297 -7.57 6.23 -9.40
C PHE A 297 -6.04 6.21 -9.20
N HIS A 298 -5.32 5.93 -10.28
CA HIS A 298 -3.86 5.76 -10.25
C HIS A 298 -3.17 6.70 -11.23
N LEU A 299 -1.92 7.02 -10.94
CA LEU A 299 -1.10 7.87 -11.79
C LEU A 299 -0.77 7.18 -13.13
N PRO A 300 -0.60 7.96 -14.21
CA PRO A 300 -0.12 7.42 -15.48
C PRO A 300 1.24 6.72 -15.32
N LYS A 301 1.49 5.74 -16.16
CA LYS A 301 2.74 4.92 -16.18
C LYS A 301 3.09 4.24 -14.86
N SER A 302 2.12 4.03 -13.97
CA SER A 302 2.33 3.30 -12.71
C SER A 302 2.01 1.82 -12.85
N THR A 303 2.64 0.98 -12.02
CA THR A 303 2.31 -0.45 -11.94
C THR A 303 0.85 -0.68 -11.50
N LEU A 304 0.26 0.28 -10.80
CA LEU A 304 -1.11 0.20 -10.30
C LEU A 304 -2.13 0.40 -11.42
N ILE A 305 -1.91 1.34 -12.36
CA ILE A 305 -2.79 1.48 -13.52
C ILE A 305 -2.70 0.24 -14.43
N MET A 306 -1.51 -0.40 -14.51
CA MET A 306 -1.34 -1.64 -15.25
C MET A 306 -2.17 -2.78 -14.65
N LEU A 307 -2.21 -2.91 -13.31
CA LEU A 307 -3.03 -3.89 -12.61
C LEU A 307 -4.52 -3.66 -12.89
N VAL A 308 -5.00 -2.42 -12.79
CA VAL A 308 -6.41 -2.09 -13.09
C VAL A 308 -6.72 -2.37 -14.56
N SER A 309 -5.83 -2.02 -15.48
CA SER A 309 -5.98 -2.33 -16.91
C SER A 309 -6.03 -3.83 -17.17
N ALA A 310 -5.22 -4.62 -16.45
CA ALA A 310 -5.26 -6.08 -16.51
C ALA A 310 -6.62 -6.61 -16.08
N PHE A 311 -7.16 -6.10 -14.97
CA PHE A 311 -8.45 -6.54 -14.45
C PHE A 311 -9.60 -6.23 -15.41
N VAL A 312 -9.63 -5.02 -15.97
CA VAL A 312 -10.64 -4.62 -16.96
C VAL A 312 -10.54 -5.46 -18.24
N SER A 313 -9.33 -5.81 -18.70
CA SER A 313 -9.14 -6.59 -19.93
C SER A 313 -9.40 -8.09 -19.74
N ALA A 314 -9.22 -8.64 -18.54
CA ALA A 314 -9.44 -10.06 -18.25
C ALA A 314 -10.94 -10.44 -18.19
N LEU A 315 -11.82 -9.46 -17.96
CA LEU A 315 -13.26 -9.65 -17.82
C LEU A 315 -14.04 -9.29 -19.12
N LYS A 316 -13.33 -8.89 -20.16
CA LYS A 316 -13.87 -8.70 -21.52
C LYS A 316 -13.63 -9.93 -22.36
#